data_9489400f7dbbdeaaa2cad76cd8169e78
#
_entry.id   9489400f7dbbdeaaa2cad76cd8169e78
#
_cell.length_a   1.000
_cell.length_b   1.000
_cell.length_c   1.000
_cell.angle_alpha   90.00
_cell.angle_beta   90.00
_cell.angle_gamma   90.00
#
_symmetry.space_group_name_H-M   'P 1'
#
loop_
_entity.id
_entity.type
_entity.pdbx_description
1 polymer ?
#
loop_
_entity_poly.entity_id
_entity_poly.type
_entity_poly.pdbx_seq_one_letter_code
_entity_poly.pdbx_strand_id
1 'polypeptide(L)'
;MVSDIIKNIVIVGTGSFIGGAARYLVSLMLKGVSIGFPWATLTVNLVGCFMIGLLWGLFSRTAGEGNNWALFLTVGLCGGFTTFSTFSKEALIMLQSGNICSFVGYVTLSVSASVVLVALGYYLCR
;
A
#
# COMPACT_ATOMS: atom_id res chain seq x y z
N MET A 1 -20.05 -22.50 0.38
CA MET A 1 -20.05 -21.11 -0.03
C MET A 1 -19.83 -20.15 1.15
N VAL A 2 -20.66 -20.20 2.18
CA VAL A 2 -20.49 -19.34 3.36
C VAL A 2 -19.18 -19.62 4.09
N SER A 3 -18.79 -20.90 4.21
CA SER A 3 -17.51 -21.28 4.84
C SER A 3 -16.31 -20.74 4.09
N ASP A 4 -16.38 -20.66 2.76
CA ASP A 4 -15.30 -20.10 1.95
C ASP A 4 -15.17 -18.58 2.15
N ILE A 5 -16.31 -17.90 2.28
CA ILE A 5 -16.33 -16.45 2.56
C ILE A 5 -15.68 -16.17 3.93
N ILE A 6 -16.07 -16.96 4.94
CA ILE A 6 -15.53 -16.80 6.30
C ILE A 6 -14.01 -17.08 6.30
N LYS A 7 -13.58 -18.16 5.62
CA LYS A 7 -12.16 -18.49 5.48
C LYS A 7 -11.41 -17.31 4.84
N ASN A 8 -11.94 -16.77 3.76
CA ASN A 8 -11.29 -15.66 3.05
C ASN A 8 -11.22 -14.39 3.91
N ILE A 9 -12.26 -14.09 4.66
CA ILE A 9 -12.27 -12.96 5.61
C ILE A 9 -11.16 -13.14 6.65
N VAL A 10 -10.98 -14.33 7.20
CA VAL A 10 -9.93 -14.61 8.18
C VAL A 10 -8.54 -14.45 7.55
N ILE A 11 -8.37 -14.95 6.34
CA ILE A 11 -7.09 -14.83 5.61
C ILE A 11 -6.76 -13.35 5.36
N VAL A 12 -7.69 -12.60 4.82
CA VAL A 12 -7.53 -11.17 4.55
C VAL A 12 -7.32 -10.39 5.85
N GLY A 13 -8.12 -10.69 6.86
CA GLY A 13 -8.04 -10.01 8.17
C GLY A 13 -6.69 -10.23 8.84
N THR A 14 -6.16 -11.45 8.81
CA THR A 14 -4.85 -11.76 9.38
C THR A 14 -3.74 -11.01 8.62
N GLY A 15 -3.79 -11.03 7.29
CA GLY A 15 -2.84 -10.28 6.47
C GLY A 15 -2.92 -8.77 6.72
N SER A 16 -4.14 -8.24 6.81
CA SER A 16 -4.37 -6.82 7.08
C SER A 16 -3.88 -6.40 8.46
N PHE A 17 -4.04 -7.27 9.46
CA PHE A 17 -3.50 -7.03 10.80
C PHE A 17 -1.98 -6.85 10.73
N ILE A 18 -1.29 -7.78 10.07
CA ILE A 18 0.17 -7.71 9.92
C ILE A 18 0.57 -6.48 9.10
N GLY A 19 -0.10 -6.24 7.99
CA GLY A 19 0.19 -5.09 7.13
C GLY A 19 -0.04 -3.76 7.83
N GLY A 20 -1.16 -3.63 8.54
CA GLY A 20 -1.48 -2.42 9.31
C GLY A 20 -0.50 -2.18 10.46
N ALA A 21 -0.11 -3.23 11.16
CA ALA A 21 0.89 -3.14 12.22
C ALA A 21 2.26 -2.71 11.65
N ALA A 22 2.67 -3.30 10.52
CA ALA A 22 3.91 -2.92 9.85
C ALA A 22 3.88 -1.46 9.38
N ARG A 23 2.74 -1.01 8.84
CA ARG A 23 2.55 0.40 8.45
C ARG A 23 2.73 1.34 9.64
N TYR A 24 2.14 0.99 10.78
CA TYR A 24 2.28 1.78 11.99
C TYR A 24 3.74 1.86 12.46
N LEU A 25 4.45 0.72 12.41
CA LEU A 25 5.88 0.70 12.76
C LEU A 25 6.71 1.60 11.84
N VAL A 26 6.45 1.60 10.55
CA VAL A 26 7.14 2.49 9.61
C VAL A 26 6.83 3.95 9.96
N SER A 27 5.58 4.27 10.32
CA SER A 27 5.21 5.63 10.72
C SER A 27 5.97 6.08 11.97
N LEU A 28 6.22 5.18 12.92
CA LEU A 28 7.03 5.49 14.10
C LEU A 28 8.50 5.69 13.73
N MET A 29 9.04 4.82 12.87
CA MET A 29 10.44 4.89 12.46
C MET A 29 10.76 6.17 11.69
N LEU A 30 9.82 6.65 10.89
CA LEU A 30 10.00 7.85 10.05
C LEU A 30 9.38 9.11 10.65
N LYS A 31 8.93 9.05 11.90
CA LYS A 31 8.26 10.17 12.56
C LYS A 31 9.15 11.44 12.58
N GLY A 32 10.43 11.27 12.85
CA GLY A 32 11.37 12.38 12.94
C GLY A 32 11.59 13.11 11.61
N VAL A 33 11.53 12.40 10.48
CA VAL A 33 11.74 12.98 9.16
C VAL A 33 10.44 13.38 8.48
N SER A 34 9.29 12.99 9.03
CA SER A 34 7.98 13.26 8.43
C SER A 34 7.34 14.56 8.93
N ILE A 35 8.09 15.45 9.54
CA ILE A 35 7.57 16.69 10.12
C ILE A 35 7.13 17.67 9.03
N GLY A 36 7.97 17.88 8.02
CA GLY A 36 7.68 18.84 6.94
C GLY A 36 7.01 18.23 5.73
N PHE A 37 7.10 16.91 5.58
CA PHE A 37 6.53 16.18 4.44
C PHE A 37 6.20 14.77 4.90
N PRO A 38 5.08 14.17 4.44
CA PRO A 38 4.64 12.85 4.93
C PRO A 38 5.43 11.69 4.30
N TRP A 39 6.70 11.59 4.63
CA TRP A 39 7.59 10.55 4.09
C TRP A 39 7.14 9.15 4.47
N ALA A 40 6.58 8.98 5.67
CA ALA A 40 6.13 7.66 6.13
C ALA A 40 5.01 7.11 5.25
N THR A 41 3.99 7.92 4.97
CA THR A 41 2.86 7.52 4.11
C THR A 41 3.34 7.26 2.68
N LEU A 42 4.17 8.14 2.16
CA LEU A 42 4.73 7.98 0.81
C LEU A 42 5.50 6.65 0.73
N THR A 43 6.35 6.36 1.71
CA THR A 43 7.16 5.14 1.73
C THR A 43 6.29 3.88 1.76
N VAL A 44 5.30 3.80 2.66
CA VAL A 44 4.48 2.59 2.74
C VAL A 44 3.66 2.38 1.47
N ASN A 45 3.16 3.46 0.87
CA ASN A 45 2.39 3.35 -0.36
C ASN A 45 3.26 2.93 -1.53
N LEU A 46 4.45 3.50 -1.68
CA LEU A 46 5.38 3.13 -2.75
C LEU A 46 5.90 1.72 -2.60
N VAL A 47 6.33 1.34 -1.41
CA VAL A 47 6.81 -0.03 -1.12
C VAL A 47 5.68 -1.04 -1.33
N GLY A 48 4.49 -0.74 -0.81
CA GLY A 48 3.34 -1.62 -0.97
C GLY A 48 2.91 -1.76 -2.43
N CYS A 49 2.96 -0.70 -3.21
CA CYS A 49 2.65 -0.74 -4.63
C CYS A 49 3.67 -1.58 -5.41
N PHE A 50 4.94 -1.47 -5.10
CA PHE A 50 5.96 -2.31 -5.72
C PHE A 50 5.73 -3.78 -5.36
N MET A 51 5.46 -4.07 -4.08
CA MET A 51 5.19 -5.42 -3.61
C MET A 51 3.96 -6.04 -4.28
N ILE A 52 2.86 -5.28 -4.39
CA ILE A 52 1.65 -5.81 -5.02
C ILE A 52 1.88 -6.09 -6.51
N GLY A 53 2.70 -5.27 -7.17
CA GLY A 53 3.11 -5.52 -8.56
C GLY A 53 3.89 -6.82 -8.69
N LEU A 54 4.89 -7.03 -7.83
CA LEU A 54 5.67 -8.27 -7.79
C LEU A 54 4.79 -9.48 -7.57
N LEU A 55 3.90 -9.41 -6.59
CA LEU A 55 3.00 -10.52 -6.25
C LEU A 55 2.00 -10.79 -7.37
N TRP A 56 1.44 -9.76 -7.97
CA TRP A 56 0.53 -9.92 -9.10
C TRP A 56 1.23 -10.60 -10.27
N GLY A 57 2.43 -10.16 -10.63
CA GLY A 57 3.22 -10.80 -11.68
C GLY A 57 3.52 -12.25 -11.36
N LEU A 58 3.93 -12.54 -10.13
CA LEU A 58 4.24 -13.90 -9.69
C LEU A 58 3.03 -14.82 -9.73
N PHE A 59 1.90 -14.39 -9.15
CA PHE A 59 0.71 -15.25 -9.08
C PHE A 59 0.01 -15.41 -10.43
N SER A 60 0.10 -14.43 -11.31
CA SER A 60 -0.44 -14.56 -12.66
C SER A 60 0.32 -15.61 -13.47
N ARG A 61 1.59 -15.85 -13.15
CA ARG A 61 2.44 -16.82 -13.81
C ARG A 61 2.35 -18.22 -13.21
N THR A 62 2.12 -18.34 -11.91
CA THR A 62 2.24 -19.60 -11.18
C THR A 62 0.88 -20.19 -10.79
N ALA A 63 0.34 -19.73 -9.65
CA ALA A 63 -0.79 -20.39 -8.97
C ALA A 63 -2.13 -19.70 -9.21
N GLY A 64 -2.16 -18.57 -9.91
CA GLY A 64 -3.37 -17.77 -10.09
C GLY A 64 -3.69 -16.90 -8.90
N GLU A 65 -4.51 -15.89 -9.15
CA GLU A 65 -4.81 -14.84 -8.17
C GLU A 65 -5.79 -15.30 -7.07
N GLY A 66 -6.45 -16.43 -7.27
CA GLY A 66 -7.47 -16.92 -6.34
C GLY A 66 -6.98 -17.82 -5.21
N ASN A 67 -5.68 -18.12 -5.14
CA ASN A 67 -5.19 -19.00 -4.09
C ASN A 67 -5.07 -18.26 -2.75
N ASN A 68 -4.99 -19.02 -1.67
CA ASN A 68 -4.97 -18.46 -0.31
C ASN A 68 -3.78 -17.55 -0.06
N TRP A 69 -2.61 -17.87 -0.59
CA TRP A 69 -1.41 -17.05 -0.45
C TRP A 69 -1.52 -15.74 -1.21
N ALA A 70 -2.09 -15.76 -2.42
CA ALA A 70 -2.34 -14.54 -3.18
C ALA A 70 -3.27 -13.61 -2.41
N LEU A 71 -4.35 -14.15 -1.88
CA LEU A 71 -5.33 -13.39 -1.10
C LEU A 71 -4.71 -12.80 0.16
N PHE A 72 -3.94 -13.60 0.90
CA PHE A 72 -3.26 -13.17 2.12
C PHE A 72 -2.26 -12.05 1.84
N LEU A 73 -1.41 -12.23 0.84
CA LEU A 73 -0.30 -11.30 0.58
C LEU A 73 -0.77 -10.03 -0.14
N THR A 74 -1.69 -10.16 -1.10
CA THR A 74 -2.11 -8.97 -1.88
C THR A 74 -3.21 -8.19 -1.17
N VAL A 75 -4.39 -8.78 -1.02
CA VAL A 75 -5.53 -8.08 -0.41
C VAL A 75 -5.30 -7.84 1.08
N GLY A 76 -4.75 -8.83 1.78
CA GLY A 76 -4.47 -8.73 3.21
C GLY A 76 -3.27 -7.86 3.50
N LEU A 77 -2.08 -8.40 3.30
CA LEU A 77 -0.83 -7.76 3.74
C LEU A 77 -0.59 -6.41 3.05
N CYS A 78 -0.55 -6.39 1.73
CA CYS A 78 -0.32 -5.16 0.99
C CYS A 78 -1.46 -4.17 1.16
N GLY A 79 -2.71 -4.66 1.19
CA GLY A 79 -3.89 -3.82 1.41
C GLY A 79 -3.87 -3.13 2.77
N GLY A 80 -3.45 -3.83 3.81
CA GLY A 80 -3.30 -3.26 5.15
C GLY A 80 -2.08 -2.36 5.31
N PHE A 81 -1.02 -2.65 4.57
CA PHE A 81 0.23 -1.89 4.65
C PHE A 81 0.12 -0.52 3.97
N THR A 82 -0.64 -0.41 2.89
CA THR A 82 -0.85 0.85 2.16
C THR A 82 -2.06 1.60 2.71
N THR A 83 -2.14 2.90 2.45
CA THR A 83 -3.26 3.70 2.96
C THR A 83 -3.58 4.87 2.05
N PHE A 84 -4.79 4.90 1.55
CA PHE A 84 -5.32 6.04 0.81
C PHE A 84 -5.91 7.10 1.75
N SER A 85 -6.52 6.68 2.84
CA SER A 85 -7.17 7.59 3.79
C SER A 85 -6.19 8.53 4.48
N THR A 86 -5.06 8.01 4.92
CA THR A 86 -4.01 8.84 5.53
C THR A 86 -3.39 9.80 4.51
N PHE A 87 -3.15 9.31 3.30
CA PHE A 87 -2.68 10.13 2.19
C PHE A 87 -3.65 11.31 1.91
N SER A 88 -4.95 11.02 1.85
CA SER A 88 -5.97 12.04 1.59
C SER A 88 -6.04 13.08 2.71
N LYS A 89 -5.95 12.64 3.96
CA LYS A 89 -5.92 13.53 5.12
C LYS A 89 -4.71 14.45 5.07
N GLU A 90 -3.54 13.91 4.80
CA GLU A 90 -2.30 14.69 4.73
C GLU A 90 -2.33 15.70 3.58
N ALA A 91 -2.87 15.29 2.44
CA ALA A 91 -3.05 16.17 1.30
C ALA A 91 -3.98 17.36 1.66
N LEU A 92 -5.07 17.09 2.36
CA LEU A 92 -5.98 18.16 2.80
C LEU A 92 -5.28 19.12 3.78
N ILE A 93 -4.47 18.59 4.70
CA ILE A 93 -3.70 19.42 5.62
C ILE A 93 -2.79 20.38 4.84
N MET A 94 -2.14 19.92 3.79
CA MET A 94 -1.31 20.77 2.94
C MET A 94 -2.11 21.90 2.29
N LEU A 95 -3.31 21.58 1.79
CA LEU A 95 -4.21 22.61 1.22
C LEU A 95 -4.64 23.62 2.26
N GLN A 96 -5.02 23.16 3.45
CA GLN A 96 -5.47 24.03 4.53
C GLN A 96 -4.36 24.96 5.04
N SER A 97 -3.12 24.48 4.97
CA SER A 97 -1.94 25.31 5.34
C SER A 97 -1.55 26.30 4.27
N GLY A 98 -2.19 26.29 3.13
CA GLY A 98 -1.83 27.16 2.00
C GLY A 98 -0.61 26.68 1.22
N ASN A 99 -0.13 25.48 1.48
CA ASN A 99 1.07 24.93 0.82
C ASN A 99 0.70 24.17 -0.45
N ILE A 100 0.30 24.92 -1.46
CA ILE A 100 -0.21 24.38 -2.73
C ILE A 100 0.87 23.58 -3.46
N CYS A 101 2.11 24.05 -3.46
CA CYS A 101 3.22 23.36 -4.14
C CYS A 101 3.46 21.98 -3.54
N SER A 102 3.48 21.86 -2.22
CA SER A 102 3.62 20.57 -1.54
C SER A 102 2.44 19.65 -1.83
N PHE A 103 1.22 20.20 -1.85
CA PHE A 103 0.03 19.44 -2.18
C PHE A 103 0.13 18.84 -3.58
N VAL A 104 0.39 19.67 -4.58
CA VAL A 104 0.51 19.23 -5.98
C VAL A 104 1.63 18.19 -6.14
N GLY A 105 2.78 18.48 -5.54
CA GLY A 105 3.94 17.58 -5.57
C GLY A 105 3.64 16.23 -4.92
N TYR A 106 3.05 16.25 -3.73
CA TYR A 106 2.73 15.03 -2.98
C TYR A 106 1.71 14.16 -3.72
N VAL A 107 0.61 14.75 -4.21
CA VAL A 107 -0.43 14.01 -4.94
C VAL A 107 0.14 13.45 -6.24
N THR A 108 0.82 14.28 -7.03
CA THR A 108 1.38 13.86 -8.32
C THR A 108 2.42 12.76 -8.14
N LEU A 109 3.35 12.94 -7.21
CA LEU A 109 4.40 11.95 -6.93
C LEU A 109 3.79 10.64 -6.43
N SER A 110 2.84 10.72 -5.47
CA SER A 110 2.21 9.53 -4.91
C SER A 110 1.49 8.71 -5.98
N VAL A 111 0.66 9.35 -6.79
CA VAL A 111 -0.12 8.63 -7.82
C VAL A 111 0.80 8.10 -8.92
N SER A 112 1.66 8.95 -9.48
CA SER A 112 2.51 8.55 -10.61
C SER A 112 3.52 7.47 -10.22
N ALA A 113 4.24 7.67 -9.11
CA ALA A 113 5.24 6.71 -8.67
C ALA A 113 4.60 5.39 -8.25
N SER A 114 3.42 5.42 -7.62
CA SER A 114 2.71 4.19 -7.24
C SER A 114 2.35 3.35 -8.46
N VAL A 115 1.78 3.97 -9.49
CA VAL A 115 1.41 3.25 -10.72
C VAL A 115 2.65 2.69 -11.42
N VAL A 116 3.71 3.49 -11.52
CA VAL A 116 4.98 3.05 -12.12
C VAL A 116 5.57 1.87 -11.35
N LEU A 117 5.52 1.91 -10.01
CA LEU A 117 6.09 0.84 -9.18
C LEU A 117 5.27 -0.45 -9.27
N VAL A 118 3.94 -0.35 -9.36
CA VAL A 118 3.11 -1.53 -9.63
C VAL A 118 3.50 -2.16 -10.96
N ALA A 119 3.62 -1.35 -12.00
CA ALA A 119 4.01 -1.82 -13.33
C ALA A 119 5.41 -2.44 -13.31
N LEU A 120 6.36 -1.78 -12.67
CA LEU A 120 7.72 -2.27 -12.56
C LEU A 120 7.78 -3.63 -11.85
N GLY A 121 7.09 -3.74 -10.71
CA GLY A 121 7.02 -5.01 -9.97
C GLY A 121 6.38 -6.11 -10.81
N TYR A 122 5.28 -5.80 -11.47
CA TYR A 122 4.57 -6.77 -12.32
C TYR A 122 5.48 -7.30 -13.43
N TYR A 123 6.14 -6.42 -14.16
CA TYR A 123 6.98 -6.84 -15.28
C TYR A 123 8.30 -7.51 -14.84
N LEU A 124 8.76 -7.25 -13.63
CA LEU A 124 9.93 -7.95 -13.09
C LEU A 124 9.63 -9.41 -12.73
N CYS A 125 8.43 -9.71 -12.25
CA CYS A 125 8.04 -11.06 -11.80
C CYS A 125 7.17 -11.83 -12.80
N ARG A 126 6.65 -11.18 -13.79
CA ARG A 126 5.80 -11.78 -14.81
C ARG A 126 6.49 -12.85 -15.70
#